data_10d66dca2b80c89badcf59682e8795a4
#
_entry.id   10d66dca2b80c89badcf59682e8795a4
#
_cell.length_a   1.000
_cell.length_b   1.000
_cell.length_c   1.000
_cell.angle_alpha   90.00
_cell.angle_beta   90.00
_cell.angle_gamma   90.00
#
_symmetry.space_group_name_H-M   'P 1'
#
loop_
_entity.id
_entity.type
_entity.pdbx_description
1 polymer ?
#
loop_
_entity_poly.entity_id
_entity_poly.type
_entity_poly.pdbx_seq_one_letter_code
_entity_poly.pdbx_strand_id
1 'polypeptide(L)'
;MPLSNPIFRKISRIAGEQGVRAFVVGGYVRDHYLRRPSTDIDVVVVGSGIALAEALGRELHTKVSVFKTFGTAMLRAGGIEVEFVGARKESYTHDSRKPQVEAGTLEDDQRRRDFTINAMAWSLDADSFGELVDPFDGMYDLEECIIRTPCDPDITFSDDPLRMMRAVRFASQLGFTIEEETFDAIRRNAPRIGIVSRERI
;
A
#
# COMPACT_ATOMS: atom_id res chain seq x y z
N MET A 1 -6.39 -9.00 18.25
CA MET A 1 -6.98 -7.87 17.50
C MET A 1 -5.93 -7.34 16.53
N PRO A 2 -6.27 -7.08 15.28
CA PRO A 2 -5.29 -6.71 14.25
C PRO A 2 -4.54 -5.40 14.53
N LEU A 3 -5.17 -4.44 15.22
CA LEU A 3 -4.64 -3.11 15.52
C LEU A 3 -4.36 -2.96 17.02
N SER A 4 -3.59 -3.90 17.62
CA SER A 4 -3.31 -3.92 19.06
C SER A 4 -2.32 -2.85 19.53
N ASN A 5 -1.46 -2.34 18.64
CA ASN A 5 -0.51 -1.29 19.01
C ASN A 5 -1.25 0.02 19.33
N PRO A 6 -0.96 0.66 20.49
CA PRO A 6 -1.63 1.91 20.89
C PRO A 6 -1.52 3.05 19.88
N ILE A 7 -0.52 3.02 19.00
CA ILE A 7 -0.33 4.05 17.98
C ILE A 7 -1.53 4.18 17.03
N PHE A 8 -2.20 3.06 16.71
CA PHE A 8 -3.36 3.07 15.82
C PHE A 8 -4.54 3.87 16.42
N ARG A 9 -4.76 3.76 17.74
CA ARG A 9 -5.79 4.56 18.42
C ARG A 9 -5.46 6.04 18.42
N LYS A 10 -4.16 6.40 18.54
CA LYS A 10 -3.72 7.79 18.43
C LYS A 10 -3.93 8.33 17.02
N ILE A 11 -3.55 7.57 15.99
CA ILE A 11 -3.78 7.95 14.59
C ILE A 11 -5.29 8.14 14.33
N SER A 12 -6.11 7.19 14.77
CA SER A 12 -7.58 7.24 14.64
C SER A 12 -8.16 8.53 15.23
N ARG A 13 -7.80 8.86 16.46
CA ARG A 13 -8.27 10.06 17.14
C ARG A 13 -7.83 11.32 16.42
N ILE A 14 -6.54 11.44 16.07
CA ILE A 14 -6.01 12.63 15.39
C ILE A 14 -6.65 12.79 13.99
N ALA A 15 -6.86 11.69 13.26
CA ALA A 15 -7.56 11.70 11.97
C ALA A 15 -8.99 12.25 12.12
N GLY A 16 -9.73 11.77 13.14
CA GLY A 16 -11.06 12.28 13.47
C GLY A 16 -11.07 13.77 13.82
N GLU A 17 -10.10 14.25 14.61
CA GLU A 17 -9.95 15.68 14.93
C GLU A 17 -9.65 16.55 13.69
N GLN A 18 -8.96 15.99 12.70
CA GLN A 18 -8.68 16.67 11.42
C GLN A 18 -9.79 16.50 10.38
N GLY A 19 -10.82 15.69 10.66
CA GLY A 19 -11.90 15.40 9.72
C GLY A 19 -11.46 14.61 8.49
N VAL A 20 -10.41 13.78 8.62
CA VAL A 20 -9.89 12.92 7.55
C VAL A 20 -10.06 11.45 7.90
N ARG A 21 -10.16 10.60 6.87
CA ARG A 21 -10.18 9.14 7.01
C ARG A 21 -8.78 8.58 6.87
N ALA A 22 -8.45 7.56 7.67
CA ALA A 22 -7.15 6.92 7.64
C ALA A 22 -7.27 5.40 7.64
N PHE A 23 -6.33 4.72 6.97
CA PHE A 23 -6.34 3.28 6.78
C PHE A 23 -4.92 2.72 6.87
N VAL A 24 -4.76 1.62 7.59
CA VAL A 24 -3.53 0.80 7.51
C VAL A 24 -3.64 -0.09 6.28
N VAL A 25 -2.61 -0.14 5.45
CA VAL A 25 -2.67 -0.81 4.14
C VAL A 25 -1.46 -1.71 3.87
N GLY A 26 -1.59 -2.56 2.86
CA GLY A 26 -0.45 -3.22 2.23
C GLY A 26 0.17 -4.36 3.03
N GLY A 27 1.49 -4.38 3.07
CA GLY A 27 2.28 -5.47 3.64
C GLY A 27 1.96 -5.78 5.09
N TYR A 28 1.71 -4.76 5.91
CA TYR A 28 1.36 -4.94 7.32
C TYR A 28 0.05 -5.71 7.50
N VAL A 29 -0.99 -5.40 6.70
CA VAL A 29 -2.28 -6.10 6.73
C VAL A 29 -2.11 -7.56 6.30
N ARG A 30 -1.47 -7.79 5.15
CA ARG A 30 -1.15 -9.13 4.65
C ARG A 30 -0.38 -9.97 5.67
N ASP A 31 0.71 -9.42 6.21
CA ASP A 31 1.62 -10.15 7.08
C ASP A 31 0.98 -10.50 8.42
N HIS A 32 0.02 -9.70 8.90
CA HIS A 32 -0.79 -10.06 10.06
C HIS A 32 -1.55 -11.38 9.85
N TYR A 33 -2.25 -11.52 8.72
CA TYR A 33 -3.00 -12.74 8.40
C TYR A 33 -2.07 -13.94 8.18
N LEU A 34 -0.88 -13.70 7.61
CA LEU A 34 0.16 -14.72 7.44
C LEU A 34 0.93 -15.01 8.75
N ARG A 35 0.59 -14.34 9.86
CA ARG A 35 1.28 -14.45 11.17
C ARG A 35 2.78 -14.18 11.06
N ARG A 36 3.17 -13.26 10.17
CA ARG A 36 4.54 -12.79 9.99
C ARG A 36 4.74 -11.50 10.79
N PRO A 37 5.89 -11.33 11.46
CA PRO A 37 6.19 -10.07 12.13
C PRO A 37 6.39 -8.96 11.08
N SER A 38 5.80 -7.80 11.32
CA SER A 38 6.03 -6.59 10.52
C SER A 38 6.15 -5.38 11.44
N THR A 39 7.12 -4.53 11.15
CA THR A 39 7.39 -3.28 11.88
C THR A 39 7.13 -2.05 11.02
N ASP A 40 6.95 -2.24 9.72
CA ASP A 40 6.74 -1.19 8.74
C ASP A 40 5.23 -1.05 8.49
N ILE A 41 4.70 0.10 8.85
CA ILE A 41 3.26 0.40 8.79
C ILE A 41 3.03 1.49 7.76
N ASP A 42 2.27 1.16 6.71
CA ASP A 42 1.80 2.13 5.72
C ASP A 42 0.40 2.61 6.10
N VAL A 43 0.23 3.92 6.21
CA VAL A 43 -1.05 4.57 6.47
C VAL A 43 -1.45 5.45 5.30
N VAL A 44 -2.55 5.09 4.64
CA VAL A 44 -3.18 5.90 3.61
C VAL A 44 -4.18 6.84 4.27
N VAL A 45 -4.13 8.12 3.90
CA VAL A 45 -5.00 9.17 4.43
C VAL A 45 -5.81 9.77 3.28
N VAL A 46 -7.13 9.74 3.37
CA VAL A 46 -7.99 10.49 2.44
C VAL A 46 -7.93 11.96 2.83
N GLY A 47 -6.89 12.62 2.35
CA GLY A 47 -6.47 13.96 2.78
C GLY A 47 -4.95 14.08 2.83
N SER A 48 -4.44 14.92 3.74
CA SER A 48 -3.01 15.16 3.88
C SER A 48 -2.33 14.17 4.86
N GLY A 49 -1.62 13.17 4.31
CA GLY A 49 -0.78 12.28 5.12
C GLY A 49 0.30 13.03 5.90
N ILE A 50 0.87 14.08 5.31
CA ILE A 50 1.89 14.92 5.98
C ILE A 50 1.31 15.61 7.23
N ALA A 51 0.12 16.21 7.12
CA ALA A 51 -0.51 16.91 8.24
C ALA A 51 -0.83 15.95 9.40
N LEU A 52 -1.31 14.74 9.07
CA LEU A 52 -1.59 13.70 10.07
C LEU A 52 -0.30 13.22 10.76
N ALA A 53 0.75 12.95 9.98
CA ALA A 53 2.06 12.55 10.51
C ALA A 53 2.66 13.61 11.45
N GLU A 54 2.62 14.89 11.05
CA GLU A 54 3.12 15.99 11.86
C GLU A 54 2.35 16.15 13.18
N ALA A 55 1.02 15.99 13.15
CA ALA A 55 0.20 16.03 14.36
C ALA A 55 0.54 14.87 15.32
N LEU A 56 0.67 13.66 14.79
CA LEU A 56 1.11 12.50 15.58
C LEU A 56 2.54 12.68 16.12
N GLY A 57 3.45 13.20 15.31
CA GLY A 57 4.83 13.47 15.72
C GLY A 57 4.92 14.48 16.88
N ARG A 58 4.09 15.53 16.87
CA ARG A 58 3.98 16.48 17.99
C ARG A 58 3.51 15.79 19.27
N GLU A 59 2.48 14.94 19.17
CA GLU A 59 1.96 14.22 20.34
C GLU A 59 2.96 13.22 20.92
N LEU A 60 3.69 12.52 20.05
CA LEU A 60 4.67 11.51 20.45
C LEU A 60 6.06 12.12 20.80
N HIS A 61 6.22 13.44 20.65
CA HIS A 61 7.50 14.12 20.79
C HIS A 61 8.61 13.48 19.95
N THR A 62 8.27 13.04 18.72
CA THR A 62 9.21 12.40 17.81
C THR A 62 9.39 13.20 16.52
N LYS A 63 10.56 13.03 15.88
CA LYS A 63 10.87 13.70 14.62
C LYS A 63 10.06 13.06 13.49
N VAL A 64 9.49 13.92 12.64
CA VAL A 64 8.83 13.52 11.38
C VAL A 64 9.74 13.87 10.22
N SER A 65 10.01 12.90 9.36
CA SER A 65 10.70 13.10 8.08
C SER A 65 9.65 13.32 6.99
N VAL A 66 9.69 14.49 6.35
CA VAL A 66 8.71 14.87 5.32
C VAL A 66 9.36 14.84 3.95
N PHE A 67 8.73 14.14 3.01
CA PHE A 67 9.17 14.00 1.61
C PHE A 67 8.16 14.70 0.69
N LYS A 68 8.24 16.03 0.63
CA LYS A 68 7.25 16.87 -0.07
C LYS A 68 7.03 16.49 -1.53
N THR A 69 8.09 16.12 -2.25
CA THR A 69 8.02 15.72 -3.66
C THR A 69 7.14 14.48 -3.88
N PHE A 70 7.05 13.60 -2.87
CA PHE A 70 6.27 12.37 -2.92
C PHE A 70 4.94 12.47 -2.17
N GLY A 71 4.69 13.59 -1.47
CA GLY A 71 3.51 13.76 -0.63
C GLY A 71 3.47 12.80 0.56
N THR A 72 4.63 12.30 1.03
CA THR A 72 4.72 11.33 2.13
C THR A 72 5.44 11.89 3.35
N ALA A 73 5.16 11.33 4.51
CA ALA A 73 5.88 11.62 5.74
C ALA A 73 6.06 10.34 6.56
N MET A 74 7.15 10.26 7.30
CA MET A 74 7.51 9.08 8.06
C MET A 74 7.93 9.48 9.48
N LEU A 75 7.58 8.65 10.45
CA LEU A 75 8.07 8.75 11.82
C LEU A 75 8.39 7.37 12.41
N ARG A 76 9.24 7.37 13.43
CA ARG A 76 9.58 6.18 14.19
C ARG A 76 9.16 6.35 15.64
N ALA A 77 8.44 5.37 16.16
CA ALA A 77 7.99 5.38 17.56
C ALA A 77 7.87 3.95 18.10
N GLY A 78 8.44 3.68 19.26
CA GLY A 78 8.30 2.39 19.94
C GLY A 78 8.81 1.17 19.14
N GLY A 79 9.84 1.35 18.31
CA GLY A 79 10.44 0.27 17.51
C GLY A 79 9.69 -0.03 16.20
N ILE A 80 8.65 0.74 15.86
CA ILE A 80 7.94 0.67 14.59
C ILE A 80 8.21 1.90 13.74
N GLU A 81 8.12 1.73 12.43
CA GLU A 81 8.17 2.80 11.44
C GLU A 81 6.77 2.97 10.83
N VAL A 82 6.29 4.22 10.78
CA VAL A 82 4.98 4.53 10.21
C VAL A 82 5.17 5.54 9.09
N GLU A 83 4.81 5.14 7.87
CA GLU A 83 4.76 6.01 6.69
C GLU A 83 3.32 6.45 6.46
N PHE A 84 3.14 7.75 6.20
CA PHE A 84 1.85 8.35 5.88
C PHE A 84 1.88 8.85 4.45
N VAL A 85 0.86 8.49 3.67
CA VAL A 85 0.70 8.92 2.29
C VAL A 85 -0.75 9.38 2.07
N GLY A 86 -0.94 10.46 1.32
CA GLY A 86 -2.28 10.84 0.86
C GLY A 86 -2.83 9.81 -0.11
N ALA A 87 -4.11 9.45 0.03
CA ALA A 87 -4.79 8.63 -0.96
C ALA A 87 -4.70 9.29 -2.33
N ARG A 88 -4.31 8.53 -3.36
CA ARG A 88 -4.02 9.09 -4.67
C ARG A 88 -4.49 8.22 -5.80
N LYS A 89 -4.89 8.90 -6.87
CA LYS A 89 -5.08 8.32 -8.18
C LYS A 89 -3.82 8.54 -9.02
N GLU A 90 -3.40 7.53 -9.73
CA GLU A 90 -2.22 7.59 -10.61
C GLU A 90 -2.67 7.38 -12.06
N SER A 91 -2.08 8.17 -12.97
CA SER A 91 -2.20 7.97 -14.41
C SER A 91 -0.81 7.92 -15.03
N TYR A 92 -0.62 7.03 -16.01
CA TYR A 92 0.68 6.75 -16.60
C TYR A 92 0.69 7.09 -18.09
N THR A 93 1.85 7.45 -18.62
CA THR A 93 2.10 7.54 -20.05
C THR A 93 2.95 6.34 -20.49
N HIS A 94 2.73 5.86 -21.71
CA HIS A 94 3.37 4.63 -22.20
C HIS A 94 4.90 4.62 -22.06
N ASP A 95 5.55 5.77 -22.20
CA ASP A 95 7.02 5.88 -22.21
C ASP A 95 7.64 6.22 -20.86
N SER A 96 6.84 6.25 -19.80
CA SER A 96 7.31 6.60 -18.46
C SER A 96 6.60 5.81 -17.37
N ARG A 97 7.37 5.27 -16.44
CA ARG A 97 6.86 4.69 -15.20
C ARG A 97 6.62 5.74 -14.08
N LYS A 98 6.81 7.02 -14.38
CA LYS A 98 6.51 8.09 -13.42
C LYS A 98 5.05 8.50 -13.61
N PRO A 99 4.17 8.27 -12.60
CA PRO A 99 2.78 8.63 -12.71
C PRO A 99 2.59 10.15 -12.60
N GLN A 100 1.52 10.63 -13.21
CA GLN A 100 0.86 11.84 -12.78
C GLN A 100 -0.02 11.47 -11.59
N VAL A 101 0.06 12.27 -10.52
CA VAL A 101 -0.57 11.95 -9.23
C VAL A 101 -1.60 13.03 -8.90
N GLU A 102 -2.81 12.60 -8.60
CA GLU A 102 -3.91 13.43 -8.14
C GLU A 102 -4.44 12.90 -6.80
N ALA A 103 -5.12 13.76 -6.01
CA ALA A 103 -5.81 13.31 -4.82
C ALA A 103 -6.91 12.31 -5.21
N GLY A 104 -7.01 11.20 -4.47
CA GLY A 104 -7.92 10.11 -4.75
C GLY A 104 -8.66 9.61 -3.51
N THR A 105 -9.50 8.63 -3.72
CA THR A 105 -10.18 7.87 -2.68
C THR A 105 -9.29 6.70 -2.19
N LEU A 106 -9.73 6.00 -1.12
CA LEU A 106 -9.07 4.76 -0.71
C LEU A 106 -9.10 3.72 -1.85
N GLU A 107 -10.23 3.59 -2.54
CA GLU A 107 -10.37 2.63 -3.64
C GLU A 107 -9.42 2.95 -4.81
N ASP A 108 -9.22 4.23 -5.15
CA ASP A 108 -8.23 4.64 -6.15
C ASP A 108 -6.82 4.20 -5.73
N ASP A 109 -6.47 4.36 -4.43
CA ASP A 109 -5.17 3.92 -3.91
C ASP A 109 -5.03 2.39 -3.92
N GLN A 110 -6.07 1.66 -3.56
CA GLN A 110 -6.07 0.19 -3.60
C GLN A 110 -5.97 -0.33 -5.05
N ARG A 111 -6.71 0.28 -5.99
CA ARG A 111 -6.76 -0.08 -7.42
C ARG A 111 -5.40 0.01 -8.10
N ARG A 112 -4.58 1.00 -7.75
CA ARG A 112 -3.24 1.19 -8.33
C ARG A 112 -2.16 0.27 -7.76
N ARG A 113 -2.46 -0.53 -6.73
CA ARG A 113 -1.47 -1.43 -6.11
C ARG A 113 -1.11 -2.60 -7.02
N ASP A 114 0.00 -3.23 -6.70
CA ASP A 114 0.54 -4.32 -7.50
C ASP A 114 -0.32 -5.60 -7.45
N PHE A 115 -0.69 -6.04 -6.24
CA PHE A 115 -1.42 -7.30 -6.04
C PHE A 115 -2.55 -7.14 -5.03
N THR A 116 -3.59 -7.96 -5.18
CA THR A 116 -4.78 -7.99 -4.32
C THR A 116 -4.42 -8.14 -2.85
N ILE A 117 -3.49 -9.06 -2.52
CA ILE A 117 -3.00 -9.31 -1.16
C ILE A 117 -2.30 -8.10 -0.53
N ASN A 118 -1.85 -7.13 -1.32
CA ASN A 118 -1.25 -5.88 -0.88
C ASN A 118 -2.23 -4.70 -0.98
N ALA A 119 -3.43 -4.93 -1.51
CA ALA A 119 -4.47 -3.92 -1.65
C ALA A 119 -5.45 -3.89 -0.47
N MET A 120 -5.42 -4.87 0.42
CA MET A 120 -6.22 -4.91 1.64
C MET A 120 -5.90 -3.74 2.57
N ALA A 121 -6.92 -3.23 3.25
CA ALA A 121 -6.79 -2.15 4.20
C ALA A 121 -7.59 -2.41 5.48
N TRP A 122 -7.13 -1.89 6.63
CA TRP A 122 -7.91 -1.79 7.85
C TRP A 122 -8.28 -0.34 8.14
N SER A 123 -9.55 -0.10 8.39
CA SER A 123 -10.04 1.22 8.77
C SER A 123 -9.49 1.65 10.13
N LEU A 124 -9.07 2.92 10.22
CA LEU A 124 -8.75 3.60 11.48
C LEU A 124 -9.85 4.60 11.86
N ASP A 125 -10.93 4.71 11.08
CA ASP A 125 -12.07 5.56 11.41
C ASP A 125 -12.74 5.06 12.69
N ALA A 126 -13.22 5.94 13.56
CA ALA A 126 -13.76 5.58 14.87
C ALA A 126 -14.92 4.58 14.79
N ASP A 127 -15.81 4.77 13.80
CA ASP A 127 -17.03 3.96 13.64
C ASP A 127 -16.77 2.59 12.99
N SER A 128 -15.62 2.42 12.32
CA SER A 128 -15.25 1.19 11.61
C SER A 128 -13.83 0.69 11.96
N PHE A 129 -13.35 1.04 13.14
CA PHE A 129 -11.98 0.77 13.56
C PHE A 129 -11.63 -0.73 13.53
N GLY A 130 -10.66 -1.07 12.67
CA GLY A 130 -10.20 -2.45 12.49
C GLY A 130 -11.05 -3.27 11.51
N GLU A 131 -12.06 -2.68 10.88
CA GLU A 131 -12.79 -3.34 9.79
C GLU A 131 -11.91 -3.47 8.56
N LEU A 132 -11.99 -4.64 7.92
CA LEU A 132 -11.29 -4.94 6.68
C LEU A 132 -12.02 -4.28 5.50
N VAL A 133 -11.26 -3.55 4.67
CA VAL A 133 -11.72 -3.00 3.39
C VAL A 133 -10.95 -3.72 2.29
N ASP A 134 -11.64 -4.62 1.59
CA ASP A 134 -11.05 -5.53 0.61
C ASP A 134 -11.92 -5.63 -0.66
N PRO A 135 -11.94 -4.58 -1.50
CA PRO A 135 -12.79 -4.56 -2.70
C PRO A 135 -12.27 -5.42 -3.86
N PHE A 136 -11.08 -6.04 -3.71
CA PHE A 136 -10.42 -6.83 -4.75
C PHE A 136 -10.20 -8.29 -4.35
N ASP A 137 -10.91 -8.77 -3.33
CA ASP A 137 -10.85 -10.17 -2.85
C ASP A 137 -9.42 -10.62 -2.46
N GLY A 138 -8.61 -9.70 -1.90
CA GLY A 138 -7.25 -9.98 -1.47
C GLY A 138 -7.18 -11.02 -0.35
N MET A 139 -8.20 -11.10 0.50
CA MET A 139 -8.29 -12.14 1.53
C MET A 139 -8.45 -13.52 0.91
N TYR A 140 -9.31 -13.67 -0.11
CA TYR A 140 -9.48 -14.92 -0.84
C TYR A 140 -8.16 -15.35 -1.50
N ASP A 141 -7.49 -14.44 -2.22
CA ASP A 141 -6.20 -14.74 -2.84
C ASP A 141 -5.11 -15.09 -1.81
N LEU A 142 -5.17 -14.50 -0.63
CA LEU A 142 -4.26 -14.82 0.46
C LEU A 142 -4.47 -16.25 1.00
N GLU A 143 -5.73 -16.67 1.19
CA GLU A 143 -6.12 -18.01 1.63
C GLU A 143 -5.76 -19.08 0.60
N GLU A 144 -5.97 -18.78 -0.69
CA GLU A 144 -5.65 -19.67 -1.82
C GLU A 144 -4.17 -19.60 -2.24
N CYS A 145 -3.35 -18.79 -1.56
CA CYS A 145 -1.93 -18.61 -1.87
C CYS A 145 -1.68 -18.14 -3.31
N ILE A 146 -2.45 -17.14 -3.78
CA ILE A 146 -2.42 -16.61 -5.14
C ILE A 146 -1.80 -15.21 -5.18
N ILE A 147 -1.01 -14.93 -6.22
CA ILE A 147 -0.56 -13.58 -6.61
C ILE A 147 -1.36 -13.16 -7.83
N ARG A 148 -2.24 -12.18 -7.64
CA ARG A 148 -3.12 -11.62 -8.66
C ARG A 148 -3.11 -10.10 -8.59
N THR A 149 -3.24 -9.41 -9.73
CA THR A 149 -3.37 -7.95 -9.78
C THR A 149 -4.81 -7.51 -9.45
N PRO A 150 -5.02 -6.35 -8.77
CA PRO A 150 -6.36 -5.85 -8.47
C PRO A 150 -7.19 -5.51 -9.72
N CYS A 151 -6.51 -5.13 -10.80
CA CYS A 151 -7.11 -4.73 -12.07
C CYS A 151 -6.45 -5.51 -13.21
N ASP A 152 -6.78 -5.14 -14.45
CA ASP A 152 -6.19 -5.73 -15.65
C ASP A 152 -4.66 -5.82 -15.52
N PRO A 153 -4.09 -7.05 -15.59
CA PRO A 153 -2.65 -7.24 -15.39
C PRO A 153 -1.80 -6.62 -16.51
N ASP A 154 -2.30 -6.53 -17.73
CA ASP A 154 -1.55 -5.88 -18.82
C ASP A 154 -1.41 -4.37 -18.57
N ILE A 155 -2.46 -3.71 -18.07
CA ILE A 155 -2.40 -2.31 -17.66
C ILE A 155 -1.45 -2.16 -16.46
N THR A 156 -1.60 -3.00 -15.45
CA THR A 156 -0.81 -2.98 -14.21
C THR A 156 0.69 -3.10 -14.49
N PHE A 157 1.10 -3.98 -15.41
CA PHE A 157 2.52 -4.18 -15.76
C PHE A 157 3.01 -3.19 -16.82
N SER A 158 2.11 -2.67 -17.65
CA SER A 158 2.45 -1.57 -18.56
C SER A 158 2.75 -0.28 -17.80
N ASP A 159 1.98 0.02 -16.77
CA ASP A 159 2.14 1.21 -15.91
C ASP A 159 3.46 1.20 -15.14
N ASP A 160 3.77 0.10 -14.47
CA ASP A 160 5.06 -0.10 -13.81
C ASP A 160 5.59 -1.52 -14.02
N PRO A 161 6.50 -1.72 -14.99
CA PRO A 161 7.09 -3.04 -15.29
C PRO A 161 7.86 -3.67 -14.12
N LEU A 162 8.28 -2.88 -13.12
CA LEU A 162 8.89 -3.44 -11.91
C LEU A 162 7.95 -4.39 -11.17
N ARG A 163 6.63 -4.21 -11.31
CA ARG A 163 5.63 -5.09 -10.70
C ARG A 163 5.73 -6.54 -11.18
N MET A 164 6.22 -6.79 -12.40
CA MET A 164 6.51 -8.16 -12.88
C MET A 164 7.60 -8.83 -12.03
N MET A 165 8.69 -8.12 -11.70
CA MET A 165 9.73 -8.64 -10.82
C MET A 165 9.22 -8.81 -9.39
N ARG A 166 8.32 -7.92 -8.94
CA ARG A 166 7.67 -8.03 -7.64
C ARG A 166 6.75 -9.26 -7.57
N ALA A 167 6.04 -9.62 -8.65
CA ALA A 167 5.23 -10.86 -8.72
C ALA A 167 6.09 -12.10 -8.45
N VAL A 168 7.20 -12.23 -9.16
CA VAL A 168 8.15 -13.35 -8.99
C VAL A 168 8.73 -13.35 -7.57
N ARG A 169 9.10 -12.19 -7.05
CA ARG A 169 9.63 -12.06 -5.69
C ARG A 169 8.62 -12.49 -4.64
N PHE A 170 7.36 -12.00 -4.71
CA PHE A 170 6.34 -12.38 -3.74
C PHE A 170 5.96 -13.86 -3.87
N ALA A 171 5.83 -14.39 -5.08
CA ALA A 171 5.61 -15.82 -5.29
C ALA A 171 6.68 -16.67 -4.58
N SER A 172 7.95 -16.30 -4.74
CA SER A 172 9.07 -16.99 -4.07
C SER A 172 9.08 -16.80 -2.55
N GLN A 173 8.89 -15.56 -2.07
CA GLN A 173 8.97 -15.24 -0.63
C GLN A 173 7.82 -15.79 0.19
N LEU A 174 6.62 -15.86 -0.39
CA LEU A 174 5.41 -16.31 0.27
C LEU A 174 5.13 -17.79 0.01
N GLY A 175 5.72 -18.38 -1.04
CA GLY A 175 5.40 -19.72 -1.51
C GLY A 175 4.05 -19.75 -2.25
N PHE A 176 3.67 -18.64 -2.89
CA PHE A 176 2.40 -18.48 -3.59
C PHE A 176 2.54 -18.74 -5.08
N THR A 177 1.43 -19.09 -5.73
CA THR A 177 1.35 -19.28 -7.19
C THR A 177 0.90 -17.97 -7.84
N ILE A 178 1.53 -17.60 -8.97
CA ILE A 178 1.04 -16.49 -9.78
C ILE A 178 -0.17 -17.00 -10.58
N GLU A 179 -1.27 -16.28 -10.51
CA GLU A 179 -2.50 -16.58 -11.26
C GLU A 179 -2.22 -16.58 -12.76
N GLU A 180 -2.91 -17.43 -13.52
CA GLU A 180 -2.60 -17.72 -14.93
C GLU A 180 -2.64 -16.48 -15.84
N GLU A 181 -3.69 -15.66 -15.73
CA GLU A 181 -3.82 -14.44 -16.54
C GLU A 181 -2.75 -13.40 -16.17
N THR A 182 -2.46 -13.26 -14.87
CA THR A 182 -1.37 -12.43 -14.35
C THR A 182 -0.01 -12.91 -14.87
N PHE A 183 0.22 -14.22 -14.92
CA PHE A 183 1.46 -14.80 -15.44
C PHE A 183 1.60 -14.59 -16.95
N ASP A 184 0.53 -14.77 -17.71
CA ASP A 184 0.53 -14.54 -19.16
C ASP A 184 0.74 -13.05 -19.48
N ALA A 185 0.19 -12.14 -18.70
CA ALA A 185 0.46 -10.71 -18.82
C ALA A 185 1.94 -10.37 -18.54
N ILE A 186 2.61 -11.06 -17.60
CA ILE A 186 4.06 -10.93 -17.41
C ILE A 186 4.80 -11.28 -18.71
N ARG A 187 4.43 -12.38 -19.36
CA ARG A 187 5.06 -12.80 -20.63
C ARG A 187 4.88 -11.75 -21.72
N ARG A 188 3.67 -11.21 -21.88
CA ARG A 188 3.35 -10.19 -22.89
C ARG A 188 4.11 -8.88 -22.63
N ASN A 189 4.24 -8.47 -21.38
CA ASN A 189 4.85 -7.21 -20.98
C ASN A 189 6.36 -7.32 -20.67
N ALA A 190 6.96 -8.50 -20.69
CA ALA A 190 8.37 -8.73 -20.38
C ALA A 190 9.36 -7.77 -21.10
N PRO A 191 9.17 -7.41 -22.39
CA PRO A 191 10.05 -6.47 -23.06
C PRO A 191 10.12 -5.08 -22.39
N ARG A 192 9.05 -4.66 -21.68
CA ARG A 192 9.00 -3.36 -21.00
C ARG A 192 9.92 -3.27 -19.79
N ILE A 193 10.46 -4.38 -19.29
CA ILE A 193 11.44 -4.35 -18.18
C ILE A 193 12.66 -3.49 -18.51
N GLY A 194 12.97 -3.30 -19.80
CA GLY A 194 14.06 -2.46 -20.27
C GLY A 194 13.98 -0.98 -19.86
N ILE A 195 12.81 -0.46 -19.46
CA ILE A 195 12.67 0.92 -18.95
C ILE A 195 12.97 1.02 -17.45
N VAL A 196 13.14 -0.10 -16.76
CA VAL A 196 13.50 -0.15 -15.33
C VAL A 196 15.01 -0.05 -15.20
N SER A 197 15.50 0.80 -14.30
CA SER A 197 16.93 0.90 -14.06
C SER A 197 17.47 -0.40 -13.43
N ARG A 198 18.72 -0.76 -13.78
CA ARG A 198 19.36 -2.01 -13.34
C ARG A 198 19.47 -2.14 -11.83
N GLU A 199 19.59 -1.01 -11.11
CA GLU A 199 19.70 -0.99 -9.65
C GLU A 199 18.39 -1.41 -8.96
N ARG A 200 17.27 -1.47 -9.70
CA ARG A 200 15.96 -1.86 -9.16
C ARG A 200 15.55 -3.29 -9.54
N ILE A 201 16.23 -3.89 -10.49
CA ILE A 201 16.07 -5.29 -10.90
C ILE A 201 16.99 -6.19 -10.07
#